data_37e977cbf5553cd7825457d6ca545483
#
_entry.id   37e977cbf5553cd7825457d6ca545483
#
_cell.length_a   1.000
_cell.length_b   1.000
_cell.length_c   1.000
_cell.angle_alpha   90.00
_cell.angle_beta   90.00
_cell.angle_gamma   90.00
#
_symmetry.space_group_name_H-M   'P 1'
#
loop_
_entity.id
_entity.type
_entity.pdbx_description
1 polymer ?
#
loop_
_entity_poly.entity_id
_entity_poly.type
_entity_poly.pdbx_seq_one_letter_code
_entity_poly.pdbx_strand_id
1 'polypeptide(L)'
;MGKQGLVGAERRKTILRMVQESGSASVAQLCATLGVSAATIHRDLAALAKEGVVERVHGGILAPAGGADDPHVLGEKAHRRGEKAEIARTALSFVSPEVHSVFLEASTTVAQLGLLLRERRGLVFLTNSPEIALELVAEGLEVTLVGGQLRARTLATVGPDANRQIGLSRVDVAFIGVSAIDVDGLSSMNAIEAETKTAIIAASRAVIALGDHSKLGKRGLAHVARADAINALVTDARADDAAVEALRSCGLEVIIAEG
;
A
#
# COMPACT_ATOMS: atom_id res chain seq x y z
N MET A 1 2.70 26.14 33.44
CA MET A 1 2.68 26.15 31.97
C MET A 1 1.73 25.05 31.52
N GLY A 2 0.52 25.42 31.04
CA GLY A 2 -0.52 24.46 30.65
C GLY A 2 -0.13 23.73 29.38
N LYS A 3 -0.16 22.39 29.41
CA LYS A 3 -0.10 21.54 28.22
C LYS A 3 -1.35 21.82 27.39
N GLN A 4 -1.22 22.50 26.25
CA GLN A 4 -2.27 22.55 25.24
C GLN A 4 -2.52 21.13 24.76
N GLY A 5 -3.72 20.60 25.03
CA GLY A 5 -4.11 19.28 24.58
C GLY A 5 -4.13 19.21 23.06
N LEU A 6 -3.51 18.16 22.51
CA LEU A 6 -3.55 17.86 21.06
C LEU A 6 -4.96 17.98 20.52
N VAL A 7 -5.13 18.64 19.37
CA VAL A 7 -6.41 18.70 18.65
C VAL A 7 -6.88 17.28 18.35
N GLY A 8 -8.18 17.01 18.41
CA GLY A 8 -8.73 15.64 18.32
C GLY A 8 -8.23 14.82 17.14
N ALA A 9 -7.99 15.45 15.98
CA ALA A 9 -7.45 14.77 14.80
C ALA A 9 -5.98 14.34 14.98
N GLU A 10 -5.13 15.19 15.56
CA GLU A 10 -3.72 14.86 15.84
C GLU A 10 -3.60 13.79 16.93
N ARG A 11 -4.48 13.85 17.93
CA ARG A 11 -4.51 12.84 18.99
C ARG A 11 -4.89 11.48 18.44
N ARG A 12 -5.90 11.37 17.56
CA ARG A 12 -6.27 10.12 16.90
C ARG A 12 -5.13 9.56 16.03
N LYS A 13 -4.40 10.41 15.31
CA LYS A 13 -3.19 9.99 14.58
C LYS A 13 -2.13 9.38 15.50
N THR A 14 -1.91 9.97 16.66
CA THR A 14 -0.94 9.47 17.65
C THR A 14 -1.40 8.12 18.23
N ILE A 15 -2.70 7.97 18.53
CA ILE A 15 -3.28 6.70 18.97
C ILE A 15 -3.07 5.61 17.92
N LEU A 16 -3.37 5.89 16.65
CA LEU A 16 -3.16 4.93 15.56
C LEU A 16 -1.70 4.50 15.44
N ARG A 17 -0.76 5.44 15.48
CA ARG A 17 0.67 5.14 15.45
C ARG A 17 1.08 4.21 16.60
N MET A 18 0.67 4.51 17.83
CA MET A 18 0.96 3.66 18.99
C MET A 18 0.44 2.23 18.84
N VAL A 19 -0.77 2.09 18.30
CA VAL A 19 -1.36 0.76 18.04
C VAL A 19 -0.65 0.03 16.90
N GLN A 20 -0.22 0.73 15.87
CA GLN A 20 0.55 0.15 14.76
C GLN A 20 1.94 -0.33 15.20
N GLU A 21 2.60 0.41 16.09
CA GLU A 21 3.93 0.07 16.61
C GLU A 21 3.90 -1.09 17.62
N SER A 22 2.84 -1.19 18.45
CA SER A 22 2.77 -2.14 19.58
C SER A 22 1.70 -3.24 19.41
N GLY A 23 0.92 -3.21 18.32
CA GLY A 23 -0.19 -4.14 18.07
C GLY A 23 -1.43 -3.88 18.93
N SER A 24 -1.28 -3.19 20.08
CA SER A 24 -2.36 -2.87 21.02
C SER A 24 -2.05 -1.64 21.86
N ALA A 25 -3.08 -1.01 22.41
CA ALA A 25 -2.92 0.02 23.43
C ALA A 25 -4.07 -0.02 24.43
N SER A 26 -3.75 0.03 25.72
CA SER A 26 -4.77 0.17 26.78
C SER A 26 -5.20 1.63 26.95
N VAL A 27 -6.45 1.83 27.41
CA VAL A 27 -6.96 3.17 27.74
C VAL A 27 -6.05 3.87 28.75
N ALA A 28 -5.52 3.13 29.73
CA ALA A 28 -4.63 3.67 30.76
C ALA A 28 -3.31 4.17 30.15
N GLN A 29 -2.68 3.40 29.24
CA GLN A 29 -1.46 3.83 28.54
C GLN A 29 -1.72 5.05 27.68
N LEU A 30 -2.82 5.09 26.94
CA LEU A 30 -3.20 6.24 26.11
C LEU A 30 -3.45 7.50 26.93
N CYS A 31 -4.13 7.39 28.08
CA CYS A 31 -4.32 8.50 29.00
C CYS A 31 -2.98 9.04 29.51
N ALA A 32 -2.07 8.16 29.94
CA ALA A 32 -0.76 8.52 30.46
C ALA A 32 0.11 9.21 29.39
N THR A 33 0.12 8.67 28.16
CA THR A 33 0.96 9.21 27.07
C THR A 33 0.44 10.53 26.52
N LEU A 34 -0.89 10.65 26.36
CA LEU A 34 -1.51 11.81 25.69
C LEU A 34 -1.98 12.89 26.67
N GLY A 35 -1.96 12.62 27.95
CA GLY A 35 -2.32 13.59 29.01
C GLY A 35 -3.80 13.99 28.99
N VAL A 36 -4.71 13.12 28.55
CA VAL A 36 -6.16 13.36 28.46
C VAL A 36 -6.97 12.38 29.27
N SER A 37 -8.22 12.72 29.58
CA SER A 37 -9.12 11.87 30.35
C SER A 37 -9.52 10.60 29.61
N ALA A 38 -9.86 9.53 30.36
CA ALA A 38 -10.38 8.29 29.80
C ALA A 38 -11.64 8.52 28.95
N ALA A 39 -12.52 9.45 29.31
CA ALA A 39 -13.70 9.79 28.53
C ALA A 39 -13.34 10.37 27.15
N THR A 40 -12.27 11.16 27.07
CA THR A 40 -11.74 11.69 25.79
C THR A 40 -11.17 10.55 24.95
N ILE A 41 -10.37 9.68 25.56
CA ILE A 41 -9.83 8.50 24.87
C ILE A 41 -10.96 7.61 24.36
N HIS A 42 -11.95 7.26 25.18
CA HIS A 42 -13.07 6.43 24.74
C HIS A 42 -13.83 7.02 23.53
N ARG A 43 -13.97 8.36 23.45
CA ARG A 43 -14.60 9.03 22.30
C ARG A 43 -13.73 8.92 21.05
N ASP A 44 -12.41 9.12 21.17
CA ASP A 44 -11.47 8.96 20.07
C ASP A 44 -11.42 7.50 19.58
N LEU A 45 -11.39 6.53 20.51
CA LEU A 45 -11.43 5.10 20.18
C LEU A 45 -12.74 4.70 19.49
N ALA A 46 -13.87 5.29 19.90
CA ALA A 46 -15.15 5.05 19.23
C ALA A 46 -15.16 5.58 17.78
N ALA A 47 -14.55 6.74 17.54
CA ALA A 47 -14.40 7.29 16.21
C ALA A 47 -13.52 6.40 15.33
N LEU A 48 -12.33 6.01 15.83
CA LEU A 48 -11.38 5.13 15.11
C LEU A 48 -11.96 3.74 14.84
N ALA A 49 -12.73 3.18 15.78
CA ALA A 49 -13.40 1.90 15.59
C ALA A 49 -14.54 1.99 14.55
N LYS A 50 -15.26 3.12 14.50
CA LYS A 50 -16.26 3.37 13.47
C LYS A 50 -15.64 3.50 12.07
N GLU A 51 -14.43 4.02 11.99
CA GLU A 51 -13.62 4.10 10.77
C GLU A 51 -12.97 2.74 10.41
N GLY A 52 -13.11 1.70 11.26
CA GLY A 52 -12.58 0.36 11.03
C GLY A 52 -11.05 0.24 11.15
N VAL A 53 -10.39 1.30 11.65
CA VAL A 53 -8.92 1.37 11.74
C VAL A 53 -8.35 0.79 13.04
N VAL A 54 -9.20 0.46 14.00
CA VAL A 54 -8.87 -0.24 15.24
C VAL A 54 -10.03 -1.13 15.66
N GLU A 55 -9.74 -2.22 16.40
CA GLU A 55 -10.74 -3.06 17.04
C GLU A 55 -10.81 -2.75 18.55
N ARG A 56 -12.01 -2.48 19.06
CA ARG A 56 -12.21 -2.25 20.50
C ARG A 56 -12.25 -3.56 21.26
N VAL A 57 -11.46 -3.62 22.33
CA VAL A 57 -11.50 -4.70 23.32
C VAL A 57 -11.77 -4.13 24.70
N HIS A 58 -12.04 -5.02 25.67
CA HIS A 58 -12.26 -4.60 27.05
C HIS A 58 -10.99 -3.94 27.61
N GLY A 59 -11.06 -2.64 27.92
CA GLY A 59 -9.94 -1.87 28.47
C GLY A 59 -8.97 -1.23 27.46
N GLY A 60 -9.19 -1.37 26.14
CA GLY A 60 -8.27 -0.82 25.15
C GLY A 60 -8.70 -1.00 23.70
N ILE A 61 -7.70 -0.98 22.83
CA ILE A 61 -7.84 -1.24 21.41
C ILE A 61 -6.72 -2.17 20.93
N LEU A 62 -7.04 -2.92 19.89
CA LEU A 62 -6.09 -3.72 19.12
C LEU A 62 -5.97 -3.15 17.72
N ALA A 63 -4.87 -3.44 17.04
CA ALA A 63 -4.87 -3.44 15.59
C ALA A 63 -6.00 -4.35 15.08
N PRO A 64 -6.72 -3.97 14.01
CA PRO A 64 -7.89 -4.74 13.57
C PRO A 64 -7.55 -6.22 13.35
N ALA A 65 -8.45 -7.10 13.76
CA ALA A 65 -8.29 -8.55 13.55
C ALA A 65 -8.27 -8.87 12.05
N GLY A 66 -7.10 -9.18 11.56
CA GLY A 66 -6.74 -9.49 10.19
C GLY A 66 -5.26 -9.84 10.12
N GLY A 67 -4.66 -10.06 11.30
CA GLY A 67 -3.22 -10.13 11.53
C GLY A 67 -2.61 -8.72 11.61
N ALA A 68 -1.62 -8.54 12.49
CA ALA A 68 -0.82 -7.30 12.59
C ALA A 68 -0.17 -6.91 11.24
N ASP A 69 -0.24 -7.81 10.26
CA ASP A 69 0.44 -7.77 8.99
C ASP A 69 -0.46 -7.46 7.78
N ASP A 70 -1.79 -7.24 7.97
CA ASP A 70 -2.69 -6.82 6.87
C ASP A 70 -3.25 -5.39 7.15
N PRO A 71 -2.47 -4.35 6.86
CA PRO A 71 -2.77 -2.97 7.25
C PRO A 71 -3.97 -2.40 6.48
N HIS A 72 -4.76 -1.57 7.17
CA HIS A 72 -5.85 -0.83 6.54
C HIS A 72 -5.31 0.34 5.70
N VAL A 73 -5.83 0.52 4.47
CA VAL A 73 -5.35 1.52 3.51
C VAL A 73 -5.27 2.94 4.07
N LEU A 74 -6.21 3.35 4.94
CA LEU A 74 -6.21 4.69 5.53
C LEU A 74 -5.02 4.91 6.49
N GLY A 75 -4.58 3.88 7.20
CA GLY A 75 -3.35 3.91 8.01
C GLY A 75 -2.11 3.96 7.14
N GLU A 76 -2.06 3.13 6.10
CA GLU A 76 -0.95 3.06 5.17
C GLU A 76 -0.74 4.35 4.37
N LYS A 77 -1.79 5.10 4.03
CA LYS A 77 -1.67 6.39 3.32
C LYS A 77 -0.86 7.43 4.07
N ALA A 78 -1.03 7.50 5.39
CA ALA A 78 -0.31 8.46 6.23
C ALA A 78 1.11 7.96 6.57
N HIS A 79 1.34 6.65 6.48
CA HIS A 79 2.59 6.02 6.87
C HIS A 79 3.62 6.17 5.75
N ARG A 80 4.82 6.65 6.08
CA ARG A 80 5.97 6.81 5.14
C ARG A 80 5.61 7.53 3.85
N ARG A 81 4.87 8.63 3.96
CA ARG A 81 4.41 9.39 2.78
C ARG A 81 5.58 9.97 1.96
N GLY A 82 6.66 10.37 2.63
CA GLY A 82 7.87 10.88 1.99
C GLY A 82 8.52 9.81 1.13
N GLU A 83 8.80 8.66 1.72
CA GLU A 83 9.42 7.50 1.06
C GLU A 83 8.57 7.02 -0.14
N LYS A 84 7.26 6.93 0.02
CA LYS A 84 6.35 6.56 -1.08
C LYS A 84 6.39 7.56 -2.24
N ALA A 85 6.52 8.85 -1.94
CA ALA A 85 6.64 9.87 -2.97
C ALA A 85 7.98 9.80 -3.72
N GLU A 86 9.08 9.49 -3.02
CA GLU A 86 10.41 9.27 -3.62
C GLU A 86 10.39 8.05 -4.53
N ILE A 87 9.87 6.92 -4.05
CA ILE A 87 9.69 5.69 -4.82
C ILE A 87 8.85 5.96 -6.08
N ALA A 88 7.74 6.69 -5.95
CA ALA A 88 6.87 7.02 -7.08
C ALA A 88 7.58 7.91 -8.12
N ARG A 89 8.38 8.89 -7.69
CA ARG A 89 9.18 9.73 -8.62
C ARG A 89 10.20 8.90 -9.40
N THR A 90 10.92 8.02 -8.70
CA THR A 90 11.88 7.12 -9.35
C THR A 90 11.20 6.17 -10.33
N ALA A 91 10.01 5.66 -9.99
CA ALA A 91 9.23 4.77 -10.83
C ALA A 91 8.76 5.41 -12.16
N LEU A 92 8.72 6.75 -12.27
CA LEU A 92 8.42 7.44 -13.53
C LEU A 92 9.41 7.08 -14.65
N SER A 93 10.65 6.72 -14.34
CA SER A 93 11.65 6.34 -15.36
C SER A 93 11.25 5.10 -16.16
N PHE A 94 10.34 4.27 -15.65
CA PHE A 94 9.81 3.10 -16.34
C PHE A 94 8.66 3.43 -17.32
N VAL A 95 8.20 4.67 -17.35
CA VAL A 95 7.16 5.13 -18.29
C VAL A 95 7.80 5.97 -19.37
N SER A 96 8.60 5.31 -20.24
CA SER A 96 9.22 5.94 -21.42
C SER A 96 8.17 6.30 -22.48
N PRO A 97 8.54 7.06 -23.53
CA PRO A 97 7.62 7.40 -24.62
C PRO A 97 7.05 6.18 -25.38
N GLU A 98 7.73 5.04 -25.34
CA GLU A 98 7.30 3.79 -25.97
C GLU A 98 6.27 3.01 -25.14
N VAL A 99 6.03 3.40 -23.90
CA VAL A 99 4.99 2.83 -23.04
C VAL A 99 3.65 3.49 -23.36
N HIS A 100 2.71 2.70 -23.83
CA HIS A 100 1.37 3.16 -24.23
C HIS A 100 0.28 2.75 -23.26
N SER A 101 0.53 1.76 -22.41
CA SER A 101 -0.45 1.24 -21.46
C SER A 101 0.19 0.88 -20.12
N VAL A 102 -0.49 1.26 -19.04
CA VAL A 102 -0.04 0.95 -17.67
C VAL A 102 -1.15 0.34 -16.84
N PHE A 103 -0.78 -0.60 -15.98
CA PHE A 103 -1.65 -1.07 -14.91
C PHE A 103 -1.18 -0.47 -13.57
N LEU A 104 -2.05 0.26 -12.90
CA LEU A 104 -1.80 0.82 -11.58
C LEU A 104 -2.56 0.00 -10.53
N GLU A 105 -1.85 -0.88 -9.82
CA GLU A 105 -2.43 -1.73 -8.78
C GLU A 105 -2.85 -0.91 -7.55
N ALA A 106 -3.89 -1.36 -6.85
CA ALA A 106 -4.43 -0.70 -5.67
C ALA A 106 -3.44 -0.72 -4.50
N SER A 107 -2.56 0.26 -4.46
CA SER A 107 -1.53 0.45 -3.44
C SER A 107 -1.34 1.93 -3.15
N THR A 108 -1.05 2.27 -1.89
CA THR A 108 -0.79 3.66 -1.49
C THR A 108 0.48 4.24 -2.10
N THR A 109 1.46 3.41 -2.45
CA THR A 109 2.68 3.82 -3.16
C THR A 109 2.40 4.03 -4.64
N VAL A 110 1.65 3.10 -5.27
CA VAL A 110 1.24 3.22 -6.67
C VAL A 110 0.30 4.41 -6.88
N ALA A 111 -0.55 4.73 -5.92
CA ALA A 111 -1.39 5.92 -5.98
C ALA A 111 -0.57 7.23 -6.09
N GLN A 112 0.60 7.32 -5.41
CA GLN A 112 1.50 8.47 -5.59
C GLN A 112 2.05 8.56 -7.02
N LEU A 113 2.35 7.41 -7.65
CA LEU A 113 2.75 7.39 -9.07
C LEU A 113 1.59 7.79 -9.99
N GLY A 114 0.36 7.34 -9.71
CA GLY A 114 -0.84 7.76 -10.44
C GLY A 114 -0.98 9.27 -10.51
N LEU A 115 -0.78 9.98 -9.39
CA LEU A 115 -0.80 11.44 -9.33
C LEU A 115 0.26 12.10 -10.21
N LEU A 116 1.44 11.49 -10.37
CA LEU A 116 2.51 12.01 -11.22
C LEU A 116 2.24 11.74 -12.71
N LEU A 117 1.48 10.70 -13.03
CA LEU A 117 1.13 10.32 -14.40
C LEU A 117 -0.09 11.07 -14.96
N ARG A 118 -0.79 11.87 -14.15
CA ARG A 118 -2.00 12.60 -14.55
C ARG A 118 -1.83 13.54 -15.75
N GLU A 119 -0.61 13.97 -16.06
CA GLU A 119 -0.31 14.84 -17.21
C GLU A 119 0.06 14.05 -18.48
N ARG A 120 0.17 12.73 -18.39
CA ARG A 120 0.59 11.84 -19.49
C ARG A 120 -0.59 11.53 -20.43
N ARG A 121 -0.93 12.49 -21.27
CA ARG A 121 -1.96 12.34 -22.30
C ARG A 121 -1.56 11.27 -23.32
N GLY A 122 -2.52 10.43 -23.71
CA GLY A 122 -2.28 9.32 -24.66
C GLY A 122 -1.80 8.00 -24.03
N LEU A 123 -1.58 7.98 -22.70
CA LEU A 123 -1.34 6.73 -21.96
C LEU A 123 -2.69 6.08 -21.62
N VAL A 124 -2.80 4.78 -21.86
CA VAL A 124 -3.97 3.99 -21.48
C VAL A 124 -3.79 3.50 -20.05
N PHE A 125 -4.76 3.81 -19.19
CA PHE A 125 -4.72 3.45 -17.78
C PHE A 125 -5.68 2.30 -17.47
N LEU A 126 -5.16 1.25 -16.84
CA LEU A 126 -5.94 0.21 -16.19
C LEU A 126 -5.63 0.24 -14.69
N THR A 127 -6.64 0.01 -13.87
CA THR A 127 -6.46 -0.08 -12.41
C THR A 127 -7.54 -0.95 -11.77
N ASN A 128 -7.20 -1.60 -10.67
CA ASN A 128 -8.15 -2.22 -9.76
C ASN A 128 -8.40 -1.36 -8.50
N SER A 129 -8.01 -0.08 -8.53
CA SER A 129 -8.23 0.90 -7.48
C SER A 129 -9.29 1.91 -7.88
N PRO A 130 -10.49 1.91 -7.27
CA PRO A 130 -11.48 2.96 -7.49
C PRO A 130 -10.96 4.36 -7.19
N GLU A 131 -10.07 4.48 -6.21
CA GLU A 131 -9.47 5.76 -5.83
C GLU A 131 -8.57 6.32 -6.92
N ILE A 132 -7.61 5.53 -7.41
CA ILE A 132 -6.73 5.92 -8.53
C ILE A 132 -7.57 6.26 -9.76
N ALA A 133 -8.60 5.45 -10.05
CA ALA A 133 -9.48 5.71 -11.18
C ALA A 133 -10.17 7.08 -11.06
N LEU A 134 -10.73 7.40 -9.90
CA LEU A 134 -11.42 8.68 -9.68
C LEU A 134 -10.47 9.88 -9.79
N GLU A 135 -9.25 9.77 -9.26
CA GLU A 135 -8.22 10.82 -9.35
C GLU A 135 -7.83 11.09 -10.81
N LEU A 136 -7.58 10.05 -11.60
CA LEU A 136 -7.21 10.20 -13.01
C LEU A 136 -8.37 10.71 -13.88
N VAL A 137 -9.60 10.24 -13.64
CA VAL A 137 -10.80 10.72 -14.35
C VAL A 137 -11.08 12.18 -14.02
N ALA A 138 -10.83 12.66 -12.81
CA ALA A 138 -10.96 14.06 -12.44
C ALA A 138 -10.02 14.98 -13.24
N GLU A 139 -8.90 14.46 -13.73
CA GLU A 139 -7.95 15.16 -14.62
C GLU A 139 -8.32 14.97 -16.12
N GLY A 140 -9.46 14.38 -16.41
CA GLY A 140 -9.96 14.18 -17.79
C GLY A 140 -9.27 13.05 -18.55
N LEU A 141 -8.71 12.08 -17.85
CA LEU A 141 -8.10 10.89 -18.45
C LEU A 141 -9.10 9.75 -18.56
N GLU A 142 -8.98 8.95 -19.61
CA GLU A 142 -9.75 7.72 -19.75
C GLU A 142 -9.07 6.60 -18.96
N VAL A 143 -9.85 5.93 -18.10
CA VAL A 143 -9.35 4.88 -17.21
C VAL A 143 -10.26 3.65 -17.27
N THR A 144 -9.69 2.50 -17.49
CA THR A 144 -10.38 1.23 -17.31
C THR A 144 -10.27 0.79 -15.85
N LEU A 145 -11.37 0.95 -15.10
CA LEU A 145 -11.46 0.38 -13.76
C LEU A 145 -11.88 -1.08 -13.86
N VAL A 146 -11.02 -1.98 -13.38
CA VAL A 146 -11.31 -3.41 -13.28
C VAL A 146 -12.42 -3.61 -12.24
N GLY A 147 -13.50 -4.24 -12.65
CA GLY A 147 -14.61 -4.60 -11.75
C GLY A 147 -14.26 -5.80 -10.87
N GLY A 148 -15.15 -6.12 -9.94
CA GLY A 148 -14.98 -7.26 -9.03
C GLY A 148 -15.49 -6.96 -7.63
N GLN A 149 -15.12 -7.78 -6.66
CA GLN A 149 -15.43 -7.56 -5.25
C GLN A 149 -14.56 -6.43 -4.69
N LEU A 150 -15.19 -5.38 -4.17
CA LEU A 150 -14.47 -4.31 -3.47
C LEU A 150 -14.09 -4.76 -2.05
N ARG A 151 -12.81 -4.87 -1.79
CA ARG A 151 -12.28 -5.19 -0.47
C ARG A 151 -12.18 -3.93 0.38
N ALA A 152 -12.97 -3.87 1.46
CA ALA A 152 -13.07 -2.67 2.31
C ALA A 152 -11.74 -2.25 2.97
N ARG A 153 -10.84 -3.20 3.20
CA ARG A 153 -9.57 -2.96 3.90
C ARG A 153 -8.53 -2.23 3.03
N THR A 154 -8.46 -2.57 1.76
CA THR A 154 -7.48 -2.02 0.81
C THR A 154 -8.12 -1.14 -0.25
N LEU A 155 -9.46 -1.11 -0.33
CA LEU A 155 -10.23 -0.44 -1.37
C LEU A 155 -9.82 -0.90 -2.77
N ALA A 156 -9.41 -2.15 -2.90
CA ALA A 156 -9.08 -2.79 -4.16
C ALA A 156 -10.27 -3.61 -4.68
N THR A 157 -10.50 -3.63 -5.97
CA THR A 157 -11.33 -4.65 -6.59
C THR A 157 -10.51 -5.92 -6.81
N VAL A 158 -11.04 -7.05 -6.36
CA VAL A 158 -10.34 -8.34 -6.32
C VAL A 158 -11.28 -9.50 -6.66
N GLY A 159 -10.74 -10.69 -6.73
CA GLY A 159 -11.47 -11.95 -6.87
C GLY A 159 -11.65 -12.40 -8.32
N PRO A 160 -12.41 -13.49 -8.54
CA PRO A 160 -12.45 -14.19 -9.84
C PRO A 160 -12.89 -13.31 -11.01
N ASP A 161 -13.84 -12.39 -10.79
CA ASP A 161 -14.31 -11.47 -11.82
C ASP A 161 -13.26 -10.44 -12.21
N ALA A 162 -12.53 -9.88 -11.22
CA ALA A 162 -11.40 -9.00 -11.46
C ALA A 162 -10.30 -9.75 -12.22
N ASN A 163 -9.92 -10.93 -11.76
CA ASN A 163 -8.86 -11.74 -12.35
C ASN A 163 -9.19 -12.11 -13.81
N ARG A 164 -10.44 -12.44 -14.12
CA ARG A 164 -10.88 -12.70 -15.50
C ARG A 164 -10.76 -11.47 -16.38
N GLN A 165 -11.20 -10.29 -15.93
CA GLN A 165 -11.09 -9.05 -16.69
C GLN A 165 -9.62 -8.66 -16.93
N ILE A 166 -8.77 -8.77 -15.90
CA ILE A 166 -7.33 -8.53 -16.01
C ILE A 166 -6.72 -9.46 -17.06
N GLY A 167 -7.08 -10.74 -17.04
CA GLY A 167 -6.55 -11.75 -17.99
C GLY A 167 -6.92 -11.51 -19.47
N LEU A 168 -7.93 -10.68 -19.76
CA LEU A 168 -8.28 -10.23 -21.11
C LEU A 168 -7.44 -9.06 -21.61
N SER A 169 -6.66 -8.44 -20.72
CA SER A 169 -5.83 -7.27 -21.03
C SER A 169 -4.38 -7.68 -21.29
N ARG A 170 -3.64 -6.81 -21.97
CA ARG A 170 -2.19 -6.83 -22.04
C ARG A 170 -1.70 -5.39 -21.90
N VAL A 171 -0.85 -5.14 -20.93
CA VAL A 171 -0.29 -3.81 -20.67
C VAL A 171 1.23 -3.84 -20.82
N ASP A 172 1.80 -2.69 -21.18
CA ASP A 172 3.25 -2.58 -21.34
C ASP A 172 3.95 -2.65 -20.00
N VAL A 173 3.43 -1.93 -18.99
CA VAL A 173 4.03 -1.91 -17.64
C VAL A 173 2.93 -2.01 -16.58
N ALA A 174 3.12 -2.89 -15.59
CA ALA A 174 2.35 -2.87 -14.37
C ALA A 174 3.19 -2.35 -13.20
N PHE A 175 2.60 -1.47 -12.43
CA PHE A 175 3.13 -1.03 -11.14
C PHE A 175 2.33 -1.68 -10.02
N ILE A 176 3.00 -2.46 -9.18
CA ILE A 176 2.36 -3.22 -8.10
C ILE A 176 2.95 -2.84 -6.74
N GLY A 177 2.09 -2.68 -5.74
CA GLY A 177 2.52 -2.43 -4.38
C GLY A 177 3.05 -3.69 -3.70
N VAL A 178 4.13 -3.53 -2.94
CA VAL A 178 4.74 -4.59 -2.14
C VAL A 178 4.10 -4.63 -0.76
N SER A 179 3.54 -5.78 -0.39
CA SER A 179 3.14 -6.09 0.99
C SER A 179 4.29 -6.72 1.77
N ALA A 180 4.99 -7.66 1.15
CA ALA A 180 6.20 -8.29 1.65
C ALA A 180 6.98 -8.88 0.46
N ILE A 181 8.32 -8.81 0.52
CA ILE A 181 9.22 -9.37 -0.49
C ILE A 181 10.48 -9.92 0.16
N ASP A 182 10.86 -11.13 -0.24
CA ASP A 182 12.11 -11.79 0.16
C ASP A 182 12.74 -12.52 -1.04
N VAL A 183 13.75 -13.34 -0.79
CA VAL A 183 14.46 -14.12 -1.82
C VAL A 183 13.56 -15.10 -2.59
N ASP A 184 12.44 -15.53 -2.02
CA ASP A 184 11.45 -16.38 -2.68
C ASP A 184 10.49 -15.56 -3.57
N GLY A 185 10.50 -14.23 -3.45
CA GLY A 185 9.72 -13.30 -4.26
C GLY A 185 8.66 -12.51 -3.48
N LEU A 186 7.64 -12.07 -4.20
CA LEU A 186 6.58 -11.23 -3.69
C LEU A 186 5.49 -12.06 -3.01
N SER A 187 5.01 -11.60 -1.87
CA SER A 187 3.92 -12.21 -1.12
C SER A 187 2.95 -11.18 -0.56
N SER A 188 1.72 -11.61 -0.26
CA SER A 188 0.66 -10.80 0.32
C SER A 188 0.15 -11.41 1.63
N MET A 189 -0.44 -10.59 2.47
CA MET A 189 -1.11 -11.05 3.69
C MET A 189 -2.51 -11.63 3.42
N ASN A 190 -3.02 -11.49 2.19
CA ASN A 190 -4.35 -11.94 1.79
C ASN A 190 -4.31 -12.72 0.47
N ALA A 191 -4.90 -13.93 0.47
CA ALA A 191 -4.85 -14.83 -0.69
C ALA A 191 -5.60 -14.27 -1.91
N ILE A 192 -6.75 -13.62 -1.71
CA ILE A 192 -7.54 -13.07 -2.82
C ILE A 192 -6.79 -11.92 -3.50
N GLU A 193 -6.09 -11.09 -2.73
CA GLU A 193 -5.21 -10.04 -3.28
C GLU A 193 -3.99 -10.65 -3.98
N ALA A 194 -3.41 -11.71 -3.41
CA ALA A 194 -2.30 -12.42 -4.04
C ALA A 194 -2.69 -12.94 -5.43
N GLU A 195 -3.84 -13.60 -5.56
CA GLU A 195 -4.37 -14.08 -6.85
C GLU A 195 -4.56 -12.93 -7.84
N THR A 196 -5.10 -11.78 -7.39
CA THR A 196 -5.31 -10.63 -8.25
C THR A 196 -3.98 -10.01 -8.71
N LYS A 197 -3.00 -9.89 -7.81
CA LYS A 197 -1.63 -9.45 -8.18
C LYS A 197 -0.98 -10.44 -9.19
N THR A 198 -1.14 -11.73 -8.98
CA THR A 198 -0.66 -12.75 -9.93
C THR A 198 -1.28 -12.58 -11.31
N ALA A 199 -2.59 -12.30 -11.39
CA ALA A 199 -3.26 -12.02 -12.64
C ALA A 199 -2.72 -10.74 -13.33
N ILE A 200 -2.44 -9.67 -12.57
CA ILE A 200 -1.85 -8.43 -13.09
C ILE A 200 -0.45 -8.71 -13.66
N ILE A 201 0.38 -9.44 -12.93
CA ILE A 201 1.74 -9.83 -13.38
C ILE A 201 1.65 -10.60 -14.71
N ALA A 202 0.78 -11.61 -14.79
CA ALA A 202 0.61 -12.42 -16.00
C ALA A 202 0.07 -11.63 -17.22
N ALA A 203 -0.65 -10.53 -16.97
CA ALA A 203 -1.21 -9.65 -18.01
C ALA A 203 -0.25 -8.56 -18.47
N SER A 204 0.96 -8.48 -17.92
CA SER A 204 1.88 -7.37 -18.13
C SER A 204 3.16 -7.81 -18.85
N ARG A 205 3.70 -6.94 -19.71
CA ARG A 205 4.99 -7.15 -20.39
C ARG A 205 6.17 -6.90 -19.44
N ALA A 206 6.04 -5.87 -18.60
CA ALA A 206 7.00 -5.57 -17.55
C ALA A 206 6.26 -5.30 -16.23
N VAL A 207 6.88 -5.68 -15.12
CA VAL A 207 6.33 -5.55 -13.78
C VAL A 207 7.31 -4.81 -12.89
N ILE A 208 6.90 -3.69 -12.34
CA ILE A 208 7.69 -2.88 -11.43
C ILE A 208 7.03 -2.91 -10.04
N ALA A 209 7.72 -3.47 -9.08
CA ALA A 209 7.28 -3.54 -7.70
C ALA A 209 7.68 -2.26 -6.95
N LEU A 210 6.75 -1.65 -6.24
CA LEU A 210 6.96 -0.43 -5.47
C LEU A 210 6.74 -0.71 -3.98
N GLY A 211 7.80 -0.62 -3.18
CA GLY A 211 7.71 -0.92 -1.76
C GLY A 211 8.75 -0.18 -0.92
N ASP A 212 8.33 0.39 0.21
CA ASP A 212 9.27 0.99 1.16
C ASP A 212 10.12 -0.08 1.88
N HIS A 213 11.25 0.35 2.46
CA HIS A 213 12.22 -0.48 3.14
C HIS A 213 11.62 -1.48 4.13
N SER A 214 10.49 -1.14 4.76
CA SER A 214 9.88 -2.02 5.77
C SER A 214 9.25 -3.28 5.20
N LYS A 215 9.15 -3.39 3.88
CA LYS A 215 8.56 -4.55 3.18
C LYS A 215 9.61 -5.58 2.76
N LEU A 216 10.90 -5.21 2.76
CA LEU A 216 12.01 -6.06 2.35
C LEU A 216 12.38 -7.06 3.45
N GLY A 217 12.80 -8.25 3.03
CA GLY A 217 13.15 -9.34 3.92
C GLY A 217 11.97 -9.94 4.68
N LYS A 218 10.74 -9.63 4.27
CA LYS A 218 9.50 -10.12 4.89
C LYS A 218 8.75 -11.08 3.99
N ARG A 219 7.98 -11.96 4.63
CA ARG A 219 7.13 -12.93 3.96
C ARG A 219 5.68 -12.78 4.42
N GLY A 220 4.77 -12.71 3.45
CA GLY A 220 3.33 -12.73 3.68
C GLY A 220 2.76 -14.15 3.67
N LEU A 221 1.47 -14.25 3.97
CA LEU A 221 0.75 -15.52 4.05
C LEU A 221 0.62 -16.23 2.68
N ALA A 222 0.38 -15.45 1.62
CA ALA A 222 0.08 -15.96 0.29
C ALA A 222 1.16 -15.53 -0.71
N HIS A 223 1.74 -16.49 -1.42
CA HIS A 223 2.69 -16.23 -2.50
C HIS A 223 1.99 -15.53 -3.67
N VAL A 224 2.64 -14.54 -4.25
CA VAL A 224 2.18 -13.78 -5.43
C VAL A 224 2.97 -14.18 -6.66
N ALA A 225 4.28 -14.01 -6.61
CA ALA A 225 5.19 -14.29 -7.71
C ALA A 225 6.62 -14.50 -7.23
N ARG A 226 7.39 -15.30 -7.97
CA ARG A 226 8.83 -15.42 -7.77
C ARG A 226 9.55 -14.12 -8.14
N ALA A 227 10.74 -13.91 -7.61
CA ALA A 227 11.54 -12.73 -7.89
C ALA A 227 11.82 -12.52 -9.39
N ASP A 228 12.01 -13.60 -10.14
CA ASP A 228 12.26 -13.58 -11.59
C ASP A 228 11.05 -13.18 -12.46
N ALA A 229 9.86 -13.15 -11.89
CA ALA A 229 8.65 -12.62 -12.55
C ALA A 229 8.48 -11.09 -12.39
N ILE A 230 9.40 -10.42 -11.69
CA ILE A 230 9.40 -8.98 -11.41
C ILE A 230 10.63 -8.38 -12.10
N ASN A 231 10.45 -7.37 -12.93
CA ASN A 231 11.55 -6.75 -13.68
C ASN A 231 12.41 -5.85 -12.77
N ALA A 232 11.76 -5.07 -11.89
CA ALA A 232 12.48 -4.23 -10.93
C ALA A 232 11.67 -4.02 -9.65
N LEU A 233 12.37 -3.81 -8.56
CA LEU A 233 11.87 -3.30 -7.30
C LEU A 233 12.40 -1.88 -7.09
N VAL A 234 11.52 -0.92 -6.85
CA VAL A 234 11.90 0.42 -6.40
C VAL A 234 11.61 0.54 -4.91
N THR A 235 12.63 0.89 -4.13
CA THR A 235 12.54 1.08 -2.67
C THR A 235 13.26 2.36 -2.25
N ASP A 236 13.08 2.80 -0.99
CA ASP A 236 13.71 4.01 -0.47
C ASP A 236 15.10 3.77 0.12
N ALA A 237 15.84 4.87 0.36
CA ALA A 237 17.23 4.86 0.84
C ALA A 237 17.44 4.30 2.25
N ARG A 238 16.36 3.95 2.98
CA ARG A 238 16.46 3.30 4.30
C ARG A 238 16.43 1.78 4.22
N ALA A 239 16.40 1.23 3.00
CA ALA A 239 16.44 -0.23 2.82
C ALA A 239 17.74 -0.80 3.41
N ASP A 240 17.61 -1.90 4.13
CA ASP A 240 18.77 -2.62 4.68
C ASP A 240 19.62 -3.19 3.55
N ASP A 241 20.91 -2.87 3.56
CA ASP A 241 21.85 -3.28 2.50
C ASP A 241 21.89 -4.81 2.33
N ALA A 242 21.80 -5.57 3.42
CA ALA A 242 21.80 -7.03 3.35
C ALA A 242 20.53 -7.57 2.68
N ALA A 243 19.37 -6.96 2.95
CA ALA A 243 18.11 -7.34 2.30
C ALA A 243 18.13 -6.97 0.80
N VAL A 244 18.68 -5.82 0.44
CA VAL A 244 18.84 -5.38 -0.96
C VAL A 244 19.75 -6.33 -1.71
N GLU A 245 20.91 -6.67 -1.14
CA GLU A 245 21.89 -7.56 -1.78
C GLU A 245 21.34 -8.99 -1.93
N ALA A 246 20.59 -9.48 -0.94
CA ALA A 246 19.92 -10.77 -1.04
C ALA A 246 18.95 -10.82 -2.23
N LEU A 247 18.17 -9.76 -2.45
CA LEU A 247 17.23 -9.65 -3.58
C LEU A 247 17.99 -9.55 -4.93
N ARG A 248 19.06 -8.77 -4.99
CA ARG A 248 19.93 -8.68 -6.19
C ARG A 248 20.56 -10.01 -6.54
N SER A 249 21.01 -10.77 -5.54
CA SER A 249 21.60 -12.10 -5.72
C SER A 249 20.61 -13.12 -6.32
N CYS A 250 19.30 -12.89 -6.19
CA CYS A 250 18.25 -13.69 -6.84
C CYS A 250 17.92 -13.21 -8.26
N GLY A 251 18.66 -12.23 -8.80
CA GLY A 251 18.48 -11.69 -10.15
C GLY A 251 17.43 -10.58 -10.25
N LEU A 252 16.89 -10.07 -9.13
CA LEU A 252 15.97 -8.94 -9.13
C LEU A 252 16.76 -7.63 -9.22
N GLU A 253 16.40 -6.77 -10.18
CA GLU A 253 16.91 -5.41 -10.21
C GLU A 253 16.29 -4.61 -9.06
N VAL A 254 17.15 -4.08 -8.16
CA VAL A 254 16.71 -3.24 -7.03
C VAL A 254 17.25 -1.84 -7.20
N ILE A 255 16.33 -0.88 -7.34
CA ILE A 255 16.61 0.54 -7.51
C ILE A 255 16.28 1.25 -6.21
N ILE A 256 17.26 1.98 -5.69
CA ILE A 256 17.10 2.81 -4.51
C ILE A 256 16.64 4.20 -4.97
N ALA A 257 15.49 4.66 -4.48
CA ALA A 257 15.01 6.00 -4.77
C ALA A 257 15.92 7.03 -4.07
N GLU A 258 16.38 7.99 -4.85
CA GLU A 258 17.12 9.15 -4.34
C GLU A 258 16.12 10.19 -3.82
N GLY A 259 16.40 10.77 -2.64
CA GLY A 259 15.56 11.77 -1.96
C GLY A 259 15.57 13.15 -2.61
#